data_24c8328f2e4d397c055dff6c85edd36d
#
_entry.id   24c8328f2e4d397c055dff6c85edd36d
#
_cell.length_a   1.000
_cell.length_b   1.000
_cell.length_c   1.000
_cell.angle_alpha   90.00
_cell.angle_beta   90.00
_cell.angle_gamma   90.00
#
_symmetry.space_group_name_H-M   'P 1'
#
loop_
_entity.id
_entity.type
_entity.pdbx_description
1 polymer ?
#
loop_
_entity_poly.entity_id
_entity_poly.type
_entity_poly.pdbx_seq_one_letter_code
_entity_poly.pdbx_strand_id
1 'polypeptide(L)'
;MKKLLLSTAIATSTLIASSALAQTTVTGSLDISYKLLSKGITAGTSGNTTSANGFGRESQINIQNKGKLNNGMDYAAGFSMEHDGGQTSTLDTFNENTYINFIAGNTTLHIGQDHIQNGDRTLATFVGLIAEDLTNFTGNNVASDIFLAAVGSNPADAYGFGIIQNVPNIGTLSALYVPSMTSSQSGNDDQGFDSSDESAYEIGFVGSLGVKGLSAHAFYNEQDKSDSATTTDRNLKGTNIGASYNFGAITVGYNYKKTEFNAASTETKQNEFGLAYAVSPNLTVAANYNKAEKTPSATTPVDAKSKSIAVGYNLGPVALTAQAAKLEDFDGKSGTDADVLYLRASTKF
;
A
#
# COMPACT_ATOMS: atom_id res chain seq x y z
N MET A 1 -13.87 -29.77 -22.22
CA MET A 1 -12.81 -29.36 -23.16
C MET A 1 -13.29 -28.24 -24.10
N LYS A 2 -13.87 -27.15 -23.63
CA LYS A 2 -14.32 -26.00 -24.48
C LYS A 2 -14.02 -24.62 -23.87
N LYS A 3 -13.16 -24.53 -22.85
CA LYS A 3 -12.79 -23.24 -22.21
C LYS A 3 -11.31 -22.85 -22.41
N LEU A 4 -10.55 -23.59 -23.23
CA LEU A 4 -9.13 -23.31 -23.47
C LEU A 4 -8.85 -22.59 -24.80
N LEU A 5 -9.88 -22.17 -25.53
CA LEU A 5 -9.72 -21.60 -26.88
C LEU A 5 -9.88 -20.08 -26.94
N LEU A 6 -10.23 -19.41 -25.83
CA LEU A 6 -10.43 -17.96 -25.87
C LEU A 6 -9.18 -17.15 -25.49
N SER A 7 -8.25 -17.75 -24.74
CA SER A 7 -6.99 -17.09 -24.37
C SER A 7 -5.92 -17.15 -25.45
N THR A 8 -6.04 -18.08 -26.41
CA THR A 8 -5.07 -18.25 -27.50
C THR A 8 -5.42 -17.42 -28.74
N ALA A 9 -6.65 -16.96 -28.88
CA ALA A 9 -7.10 -16.22 -30.06
C ALA A 9 -6.68 -14.74 -30.06
N ILE A 10 -6.33 -14.16 -28.90
CA ILE A 10 -5.86 -12.77 -28.83
C ILE A 10 -4.35 -12.68 -29.08
N ALA A 11 -3.60 -13.74 -28.89
CA ALA A 11 -2.15 -13.78 -29.11
C ALA A 11 -1.71 -13.97 -30.57
N THR A 12 -2.60 -14.31 -31.50
CA THR A 12 -2.23 -14.68 -32.87
C THR A 12 -2.64 -13.71 -33.97
N SER A 13 -3.28 -12.59 -33.66
CA SER A 13 -3.76 -11.65 -34.70
C SER A 13 -2.85 -10.46 -35.00
N THR A 14 -1.60 -10.44 -34.51
CA THR A 14 -0.71 -9.26 -34.72
C THR A 14 0.68 -9.64 -35.22
N LEU A 15 0.75 -10.53 -36.19
CA LEU A 15 1.98 -10.82 -36.94
C LEU A 15 1.91 -10.21 -38.33
N ILE A 16 1.89 -8.88 -38.48
CA ILE A 16 2.30 -8.19 -39.71
C ILE A 16 2.85 -6.82 -39.40
N ALA A 17 4.12 -6.63 -39.80
CA ALA A 17 4.85 -5.40 -40.04
C ALA A 17 5.49 -4.67 -38.86
N SER A 18 6.79 -4.86 -38.75
CA SER A 18 7.88 -3.89 -38.54
C SER A 18 7.57 -2.61 -37.75
N SER A 19 8.36 -2.41 -36.72
CA SER A 19 8.50 -1.26 -35.85
C SER A 19 7.44 -1.14 -34.74
N ALA A 20 7.86 -1.48 -33.53
CA ALA A 20 7.23 -1.09 -32.28
C ALA A 20 5.74 -1.48 -32.12
N LEU A 21 5.42 -2.76 -32.22
CA LEU A 21 4.09 -3.22 -31.82
C LEU A 21 3.93 -2.99 -30.32
N ALA A 22 3.01 -2.12 -29.96
CA ALA A 22 2.57 -1.95 -28.59
C ALA A 22 1.98 -3.27 -28.09
N GLN A 23 2.52 -3.80 -26.99
CA GLN A 23 2.02 -5.02 -26.38
C GLN A 23 1.04 -4.68 -25.28
N THR A 24 -0.20 -5.14 -25.40
CA THR A 24 -1.18 -5.07 -24.34
C THR A 24 -1.18 -6.36 -23.53
N THR A 25 -1.07 -6.24 -22.22
CA THR A 25 -1.18 -7.34 -21.27
C THR A 25 -2.37 -7.09 -20.35
N VAL A 26 -3.06 -8.18 -19.99
CA VAL A 26 -4.12 -8.20 -19.01
C VAL A 26 -3.72 -9.18 -17.93
N THR A 27 -3.71 -8.73 -16.68
CA THR A 27 -3.43 -9.56 -15.51
C THR A 27 -4.49 -9.29 -14.45
N GLY A 28 -4.58 -10.11 -13.44
CA GLY A 28 -5.52 -9.89 -12.37
C GLY A 28 -5.12 -10.56 -11.06
N SER A 29 -5.84 -10.19 -10.01
CA SER A 29 -5.75 -10.79 -8.68
C SER A 29 -7.13 -11.00 -8.10
N LEU A 30 -7.25 -11.99 -7.24
CA LEU A 30 -8.42 -12.26 -6.42
C LEU A 30 -7.96 -12.62 -5.02
N ASP A 31 -8.49 -11.91 -4.04
CA ASP A 31 -8.30 -12.16 -2.63
C ASP A 31 -9.64 -12.40 -1.95
N ILE A 32 -9.69 -13.45 -1.13
CA ILE A 32 -10.80 -13.74 -0.24
C ILE A 32 -10.24 -13.89 1.17
N SER A 33 -10.79 -13.16 2.11
CA SER A 33 -10.36 -13.19 3.49
C SER A 33 -11.52 -13.48 4.44
N TYR A 34 -11.19 -14.02 5.60
CA TYR A 34 -12.08 -14.13 6.74
C TYR A 34 -11.40 -13.54 7.97
N LYS A 35 -12.07 -12.65 8.64
CA LYS A 35 -11.59 -12.00 9.86
C LYS A 35 -12.50 -12.36 11.04
N LEU A 36 -11.89 -12.69 12.18
CA LEU A 36 -12.57 -12.87 13.44
C LEU A 36 -11.89 -11.97 14.47
N LEU A 37 -12.66 -11.08 15.06
CA LEU A 37 -12.24 -10.19 16.13
C LEU A 37 -12.92 -10.64 17.43
N SER A 38 -12.17 -11.03 18.42
CA SER A 38 -12.67 -11.26 19.78
C SER A 38 -12.52 -9.96 20.57
N LYS A 39 -13.56 -9.50 21.19
CA LYS A 39 -13.58 -8.20 21.90
C LYS A 39 -13.38 -7.02 20.92
N GLY A 40 -14.38 -6.77 20.09
CA GLY A 40 -14.38 -5.61 19.17
C GLY A 40 -14.56 -4.31 19.95
N ILE A 41 -13.82 -3.28 19.53
CA ILE A 41 -13.96 -1.93 20.04
C ILE A 41 -14.86 -1.17 19.06
N THR A 42 -15.97 -0.66 19.54
CA THR A 42 -16.79 0.26 18.73
C THR A 42 -16.18 1.66 18.88
N ALA A 43 -15.84 2.31 17.77
CA ALA A 43 -15.33 3.66 17.76
C ALA A 43 -16.22 4.59 18.61
N GLY A 44 -15.62 5.28 19.56
CA GLY A 44 -16.30 6.28 20.40
C GLY A 44 -16.93 5.78 21.69
N THR A 45 -16.91 4.50 22.01
CA THR A 45 -17.49 3.98 23.25
C THR A 45 -16.44 3.22 24.05
N SER A 46 -15.95 3.81 25.14
CA SER A 46 -15.10 3.07 26.08
C SER A 46 -15.84 1.86 26.63
N GLY A 47 -15.30 0.68 26.40
CA GLY A 47 -15.67 -0.53 27.15
C GLY A 47 -16.68 -1.47 26.49
N ASN A 48 -17.10 -1.29 25.27
CA ASN A 48 -18.01 -2.24 24.64
C ASN A 48 -17.26 -3.21 23.71
N THR A 49 -17.16 -4.45 24.17
CA THR A 49 -16.44 -5.54 23.52
C THR A 49 -17.42 -6.48 22.84
N THR A 50 -17.75 -6.21 21.61
CA THR A 50 -18.49 -7.15 20.77
C THR A 50 -17.53 -7.90 19.87
N SER A 51 -17.63 -9.22 19.83
CA SER A 51 -16.95 -10.02 18.82
C SER A 51 -17.56 -9.74 17.45
N ALA A 52 -16.71 -9.59 16.44
CA ALA A 52 -17.14 -9.40 15.07
C ALA A 52 -16.44 -10.42 14.16
N ASN A 53 -17.11 -10.86 13.13
CA ASN A 53 -16.52 -11.68 12.09
C ASN A 53 -17.10 -11.30 10.73
N GLY A 54 -16.36 -11.60 9.68
CA GLY A 54 -16.83 -11.34 8.33
C GLY A 54 -15.89 -11.84 7.26
N PHE A 55 -16.44 -11.98 6.06
CA PHE A 55 -15.67 -12.21 4.86
C PHE A 55 -15.35 -10.86 4.20
N GLY A 56 -14.12 -10.75 3.69
CA GLY A 56 -13.69 -9.72 2.79
C GLY A 56 -13.33 -10.32 1.43
N ARG A 57 -13.39 -9.51 0.40
CA ARG A 57 -12.89 -9.85 -0.93
C ARG A 57 -12.31 -8.61 -1.58
N GLU A 58 -11.33 -8.82 -2.42
CA GLU A 58 -10.79 -7.82 -3.32
C GLU A 58 -10.52 -8.50 -4.66
N SER A 59 -10.83 -7.86 -5.75
CA SER A 59 -10.52 -8.36 -7.09
C SER A 59 -10.07 -7.22 -7.97
N GLN A 60 -8.98 -7.43 -8.69
CA GLN A 60 -8.39 -6.41 -9.54
C GLN A 60 -8.10 -6.97 -10.93
N ILE A 61 -8.34 -6.16 -11.96
CA ILE A 61 -7.93 -6.41 -13.34
C ILE A 61 -7.03 -5.26 -13.77
N ASN A 62 -5.81 -5.58 -14.19
CA ASN A 62 -4.83 -4.62 -14.67
C ASN A 62 -4.71 -4.73 -16.19
N ILE A 63 -4.79 -3.60 -16.87
CA ILE A 63 -4.58 -3.47 -18.31
C ILE A 63 -3.36 -2.58 -18.52
N GLN A 64 -2.36 -3.07 -19.22
CA GLN A 64 -1.12 -2.35 -19.49
C GLN A 64 -0.77 -2.46 -20.99
N ASN A 65 -0.37 -1.35 -21.57
CA ASN A 65 0.17 -1.26 -22.92
C ASN A 65 1.61 -0.73 -22.86
N LYS A 66 2.52 -1.39 -23.57
CA LYS A 66 3.94 -1.00 -23.69
C LYS A 66 4.35 -0.94 -25.16
N GLY A 67 5.23 -0.03 -25.48
CA GLY A 67 5.75 0.09 -26.84
C GLY A 67 6.84 1.14 -26.96
N LYS A 68 7.11 1.53 -28.21
CA LYS A 68 8.07 2.58 -28.56
C LYS A 68 7.36 3.75 -29.23
N LEU A 69 7.78 4.95 -28.88
CA LEU A 69 7.37 6.17 -29.55
C LEU A 69 8.17 6.35 -30.85
N ASN A 70 7.70 7.25 -31.74
CA ASN A 70 8.34 7.52 -33.03
C ASN A 70 9.80 8.01 -32.91
N ASN A 71 10.15 8.60 -31.76
CA ASN A 71 11.52 9.04 -31.46
C ASN A 71 12.40 7.94 -30.86
N GLY A 72 11.90 6.69 -30.76
CA GLY A 72 12.62 5.54 -30.21
C GLY A 72 12.57 5.39 -28.69
N MET A 73 11.95 6.33 -27.96
CA MET A 73 11.76 6.24 -26.52
C MET A 73 10.73 5.15 -26.20
N ASP A 74 10.94 4.41 -25.13
CA ASP A 74 9.95 3.44 -24.64
C ASP A 74 8.83 4.16 -23.87
N TYR A 75 7.64 3.58 -23.89
CA TYR A 75 6.53 4.02 -23.04
C TYR A 75 5.80 2.83 -22.43
N ALA A 76 5.12 3.09 -21.31
CA ALA A 76 4.14 2.20 -20.72
C ALA A 76 2.95 3.03 -20.25
N ALA A 77 1.75 2.55 -20.53
CA ALA A 77 0.51 3.16 -20.06
C ALA A 77 -0.43 2.07 -19.54
N GLY A 78 -1.21 2.37 -18.53
CA GLY A 78 -2.12 1.37 -17.98
C GLY A 78 -3.08 1.95 -16.97
N PHE A 79 -3.99 1.09 -16.55
CA PHE A 79 -4.93 1.34 -15.47
C PHE A 79 -5.37 0.01 -14.86
N SER A 80 -5.90 0.04 -13.66
CA SER A 80 -6.58 -1.10 -13.05
C SER A 80 -8.04 -0.79 -12.76
N MET A 81 -8.86 -1.83 -12.81
CA MET A 81 -10.21 -1.84 -12.26
C MET A 81 -10.18 -2.70 -11.01
N GLU A 82 -10.47 -2.10 -9.90
CA GLU A 82 -10.54 -2.77 -8.60
C GLU A 82 -11.97 -2.81 -8.09
N HIS A 83 -12.32 -3.91 -7.45
CA HIS A 83 -13.60 -4.10 -6.83
C HIS A 83 -13.42 -4.62 -5.41
N ASP A 84 -13.63 -3.74 -4.46
CA ASP A 84 -13.68 -4.04 -3.04
C ASP A 84 -15.04 -4.58 -2.62
N GLY A 85 -15.02 -5.58 -1.78
CA GLY A 85 -16.21 -6.31 -1.39
C GLY A 85 -17.13 -5.59 -0.40
N GLY A 86 -17.51 -4.35 -0.64
CA GLY A 86 -18.53 -3.67 0.13
C GLY A 86 -19.90 -4.35 -0.02
N GLN A 87 -20.59 -4.61 1.10
CA GLN A 87 -21.95 -5.18 1.09
C GLN A 87 -23.05 -4.15 0.87
N THR A 88 -22.72 -2.90 0.67
CA THR A 88 -23.68 -1.86 0.33
C THR A 88 -23.92 -1.82 -1.16
N SER A 89 -25.13 -1.54 -1.56
CA SER A 89 -25.68 -1.62 -2.93
C SER A 89 -25.06 -0.70 -3.99
N THR A 90 -23.99 -0.02 -3.68
CA THR A 90 -23.14 0.70 -4.63
C THR A 90 -22.01 -0.24 -5.04
N LEU A 91 -22.03 -0.67 -6.29
CA LEU A 91 -20.96 -1.39 -6.94
C LEU A 91 -19.83 -0.38 -7.19
N ASP A 92 -19.00 -0.16 -6.20
CA ASP A 92 -17.86 0.72 -6.36
C ASP A 92 -16.75 -0.06 -7.09
N THR A 93 -16.70 0.14 -8.40
CA THR A 93 -15.54 -0.25 -9.20
C THR A 93 -14.67 0.97 -9.31
N PHE A 94 -13.51 0.93 -8.72
CA PHE A 94 -12.54 2.02 -8.76
C PHE A 94 -11.62 1.86 -9.95
N ASN A 95 -11.27 2.97 -10.57
CA ASN A 95 -10.24 3.04 -11.57
C ASN A 95 -8.95 3.46 -10.86
N GLU A 96 -8.02 2.53 -10.70
CA GLU A 96 -6.79 2.74 -9.98
C GLU A 96 -5.56 2.55 -10.86
N ASN A 97 -4.37 2.86 -10.34
CA ASN A 97 -3.11 2.65 -11.04
C ASN A 97 -3.10 3.21 -12.47
N THR A 98 -3.77 4.35 -12.68
CA THR A 98 -3.84 5.00 -13.99
C THR A 98 -2.59 5.81 -14.26
N TYR A 99 -1.85 5.48 -15.33
CA TYR A 99 -0.57 6.12 -15.60
C TYR A 99 -0.16 6.13 -17.06
N ILE A 100 0.73 7.06 -17.37
CA ILE A 100 1.57 7.05 -18.57
C ILE A 100 3.01 7.31 -18.15
N ASN A 101 3.91 6.42 -18.55
CA ASN A 101 5.34 6.47 -18.31
C ASN A 101 6.10 6.66 -19.62
N PHE A 102 7.03 7.60 -19.67
CA PHE A 102 8.00 7.79 -20.74
C PHE A 102 9.38 7.34 -20.23
N ILE A 103 9.98 6.36 -20.90
CA ILE A 103 11.14 5.63 -20.39
C ILE A 103 12.35 5.90 -21.28
N ALA A 104 13.39 6.48 -20.70
CA ALA A 104 14.66 6.78 -21.36
C ALA A 104 15.81 6.15 -20.57
N GLY A 105 16.23 4.95 -20.96
CA GLY A 105 17.27 4.20 -20.25
C GLY A 105 16.85 3.89 -18.81
N ASN A 106 17.57 4.45 -17.84
CA ASN A 106 17.32 4.25 -16.41
C ASN A 106 16.37 5.28 -15.80
N THR A 107 15.89 6.23 -16.59
CA THR A 107 15.02 7.32 -16.14
C THR A 107 13.62 7.13 -16.70
N THR A 108 12.60 7.27 -15.84
CA THR A 108 11.19 7.28 -16.24
C THR A 108 10.56 8.60 -15.81
N LEU A 109 9.90 9.27 -16.73
CA LEU A 109 8.95 10.34 -16.42
C LEU A 109 7.57 9.71 -16.25
N HIS A 110 6.94 9.98 -15.13
CA HIS A 110 5.64 9.42 -14.75
C HIS A 110 4.58 10.50 -14.72
N ILE A 111 3.40 10.18 -15.24
CA ILE A 111 2.18 10.96 -15.08
C ILE A 111 1.10 9.96 -14.69
N GLY A 112 0.49 10.14 -13.54
CA GLY A 112 -0.53 9.18 -13.09
C GLY A 112 -0.74 9.15 -11.61
N GLN A 113 -1.36 8.07 -11.17
CA GLN A 113 -1.81 7.76 -9.84
C GLN A 113 -1.44 6.31 -9.52
N ASP A 114 -1.07 6.01 -8.26
CA ASP A 114 -0.85 4.66 -7.69
C ASP A 114 0.17 3.76 -8.43
N HIS A 115 1.00 4.32 -9.28
CA HIS A 115 1.99 3.55 -10.04
C HIS A 115 3.45 3.94 -9.75
N ILE A 116 3.69 4.79 -8.80
CA ILE A 116 5.02 5.14 -8.30
C ILE A 116 5.21 4.50 -6.91
N GLN A 117 6.43 4.13 -6.57
CA GLN A 117 6.71 3.65 -5.21
C GLN A 117 6.51 4.80 -4.23
N ASN A 118 5.86 4.53 -3.11
CA ASN A 118 5.36 5.51 -2.17
C ASN A 118 5.68 5.15 -0.71
N GLY A 119 5.34 6.06 0.20
CA GLY A 119 5.59 5.95 1.62
C GLY A 119 4.62 5.04 2.39
N ASP A 120 3.69 4.36 1.74
CA ASP A 120 2.75 3.42 2.37
C ASP A 120 3.33 2.02 2.62
N ARG A 121 4.61 1.80 2.27
CA ARG A 121 5.28 0.50 2.47
C ARG A 121 5.20 0.03 3.91
N THR A 122 4.72 -1.18 4.09
CA THR A 122 4.58 -1.85 5.37
C THR A 122 5.74 -2.82 5.60
N LEU A 123 5.92 -3.25 6.84
CA LEU A 123 6.89 -4.29 7.18
C LEU A 123 6.65 -5.57 6.36
N ALA A 124 5.40 -5.92 6.11
CA ALA A 124 5.01 -7.08 5.30
C ALA A 124 5.58 -7.04 3.88
N THR A 125 5.68 -5.85 3.27
CA THR A 125 6.16 -5.71 1.88
C THR A 125 7.64 -6.00 1.69
N PHE A 126 8.48 -5.85 2.72
CA PHE A 126 9.93 -5.99 2.58
C PHE A 126 10.57 -7.03 3.50
N VAL A 127 9.88 -7.53 4.51
CA VAL A 127 10.36 -8.68 5.31
C VAL A 127 9.92 -10.01 4.70
N GLY A 128 8.96 -9.97 3.76
CA GLY A 128 8.35 -11.18 3.23
C GLY A 128 7.42 -11.84 4.25
N LEU A 129 6.86 -11.03 5.15
CA LEU A 129 5.78 -11.45 6.01
C LEU A 129 4.58 -11.77 5.13
N ILE A 130 4.01 -12.92 5.37
CA ILE A 130 2.74 -13.32 4.78
C ILE A 130 1.54 -12.74 5.53
N ALA A 131 1.83 -12.11 6.66
CA ALA A 131 0.86 -11.48 7.52
C ALA A 131 0.49 -10.09 7.00
N GLU A 132 -0.78 -9.83 6.99
CA GLU A 132 -1.30 -8.49 6.81
C GLU A 132 -0.82 -7.57 7.94
N ASP A 133 -0.62 -6.32 7.61
CA ASP A 133 -0.46 -5.24 8.55
C ASP A 133 -1.71 -5.10 9.42
N LEU A 134 -1.55 -4.55 10.62
CA LEU A 134 -2.65 -4.35 11.57
C LEU A 134 -3.74 -3.42 11.07
N THR A 135 -3.43 -2.52 10.17
CA THR A 135 -4.40 -1.63 9.57
C THR A 135 -5.51 -2.41 8.86
N ASN A 136 -5.18 -3.55 8.28
CA ASN A 136 -6.15 -4.44 7.66
C ASN A 136 -7.02 -5.23 8.66
N PHE A 137 -6.64 -5.26 9.94
CA PHE A 137 -7.50 -5.85 10.98
C PHE A 137 -8.60 -4.91 11.45
N THR A 138 -8.43 -3.63 11.20
CA THR A 138 -9.27 -2.62 11.82
C THR A 138 -10.58 -2.38 11.10
N GLY A 139 -10.74 -2.72 9.83
CA GLY A 139 -12.01 -2.59 9.11
C GLY A 139 -12.85 -1.38 9.55
N ASN A 140 -13.92 -1.05 8.87
CA ASN A 140 -14.77 0.12 9.16
C ASN A 140 -15.34 0.23 10.61
N ASN A 141 -15.12 -0.78 11.45
CA ASN A 141 -15.68 -0.83 12.81
C ASN A 141 -14.63 -0.62 13.92
N VAL A 142 -13.35 -0.49 13.57
CA VAL A 142 -12.27 -0.30 14.55
C VAL A 142 -11.29 0.72 13.96
N ALA A 143 -11.69 1.98 13.99
CA ALA A 143 -10.80 3.07 13.59
C ALA A 143 -9.69 3.20 14.64
N SER A 144 -8.49 2.75 14.33
CA SER A 144 -7.30 3.09 15.08
C SER A 144 -6.57 4.20 14.34
N ASP A 145 -6.70 5.41 14.84
CA ASP A 145 -5.90 6.55 14.35
C ASP A 145 -4.42 6.46 14.74
N ILE A 146 -4.02 5.37 15.36
CA ILE A 146 -2.67 5.21 15.93
C ILE A 146 -1.77 4.40 15.03
N PHE A 147 -2.26 3.28 14.47
CA PHE A 147 -1.45 2.50 13.54
C PHE A 147 -1.50 3.11 12.14
N LEU A 148 -0.32 3.42 11.60
CA LEU A 148 -0.17 4.06 10.31
C LEU A 148 -0.11 3.02 9.19
N ALA A 149 -1.10 2.99 8.30
CA ALA A 149 -1.02 2.29 7.03
C ALA A 149 -0.05 3.03 6.10
N ALA A 150 -0.38 4.26 5.79
CA ALA A 150 0.43 5.18 5.03
C ALA A 150 1.03 6.26 5.96
N VAL A 151 1.95 7.05 5.47
CA VAL A 151 2.54 8.18 6.18
C VAL A 151 2.18 9.49 5.49
N GLY A 152 1.88 10.49 6.31
CA GLY A 152 1.48 11.79 5.80
C GLY A 152 0.17 11.71 5.01
N SER A 153 0.16 12.31 3.82
CA SER A 153 -1.00 12.40 2.95
C SER A 153 -1.09 11.30 1.88
N ASN A 154 -0.09 10.41 1.82
CA ASN A 154 0.06 9.43 0.74
C ASN A 154 -0.13 10.04 -0.67
N PRO A 155 0.77 10.93 -1.13
CA PRO A 155 0.57 11.65 -2.40
C PRO A 155 0.43 10.77 -3.63
N ALA A 156 0.90 9.52 -3.57
CA ALA A 156 0.82 8.62 -4.71
C ALA A 156 -0.60 8.20 -5.07
N ASP A 157 -1.54 8.29 -4.12
CA ASP A 157 -2.97 8.00 -4.36
C ASP A 157 -3.67 9.10 -5.18
N ALA A 158 -2.97 10.19 -5.52
CA ALA A 158 -3.48 11.28 -6.33
C ALA A 158 -2.72 11.41 -7.66
N TYR A 159 -3.35 12.07 -8.64
CA TYR A 159 -2.71 12.31 -9.92
C TYR A 159 -1.55 13.30 -9.80
N GLY A 160 -0.38 12.89 -10.26
CA GLY A 160 0.83 13.67 -10.16
C GLY A 160 1.81 13.47 -11.31
N PHE A 161 2.88 14.25 -11.24
CA PHE A 161 4.04 14.18 -12.13
C PHE A 161 5.22 13.62 -11.34
N GLY A 162 5.83 12.56 -11.85
CA GLY A 162 6.92 11.90 -11.17
C GLY A 162 8.16 11.71 -12.05
N ILE A 163 9.27 11.51 -11.38
CA ILE A 163 10.51 11.03 -11.99
C ILE A 163 11.00 9.82 -11.19
N ILE A 164 11.38 8.77 -11.92
CA ILE A 164 11.91 7.53 -11.34
C ILE A 164 13.29 7.32 -11.95
N GLN A 165 14.30 7.17 -11.12
CA GLN A 165 15.69 6.93 -11.53
C GLN A 165 16.17 5.59 -10.98
N ASN A 166 16.39 4.61 -11.86
CA ASN A 166 17.05 3.37 -11.49
C ASN A 166 18.56 3.58 -11.43
N VAL A 167 19.16 3.23 -10.30
CA VAL A 167 20.61 3.20 -10.11
C VAL A 167 21.03 1.76 -10.01
N PRO A 168 21.68 1.18 -11.04
CA PRO A 168 22.04 -0.23 -11.09
C PRO A 168 22.77 -0.70 -9.83
N ASN A 169 22.35 -1.84 -9.28
CA ASN A 169 22.87 -2.46 -8.06
C ASN A 169 22.63 -1.70 -6.76
N ILE A 170 22.10 -0.49 -6.79
CA ILE A 170 21.83 0.33 -5.60
C ILE A 170 20.35 0.34 -5.29
N GLY A 171 19.52 0.74 -6.25
CA GLY A 171 18.08 0.85 -6.06
C GLY A 171 17.43 1.89 -6.96
N THR A 172 16.24 2.28 -6.61
CA THR A 172 15.40 3.22 -7.33
C THR A 172 15.15 4.45 -6.48
N LEU A 173 15.44 5.61 -7.03
CA LEU A 173 15.03 6.91 -6.48
C LEU A 173 13.74 7.34 -7.17
N SER A 174 12.83 7.96 -6.45
CA SER A 174 11.61 8.54 -6.99
C SER A 174 11.37 9.92 -6.41
N ALA A 175 10.74 10.78 -7.21
CA ALA A 175 10.16 12.03 -6.77
C ALA A 175 8.80 12.21 -7.45
N LEU A 176 7.81 12.64 -6.69
CA LEU A 176 6.44 12.86 -7.14
C LEU A 176 6.01 14.27 -6.71
N TYR A 177 5.32 14.97 -7.57
CA TYR A 177 4.62 16.21 -7.28
C TYR A 177 3.15 16.07 -7.68
N VAL A 178 2.27 16.34 -6.74
CA VAL A 178 0.82 16.34 -6.90
C VAL A 178 0.34 17.78 -6.82
N PRO A 179 -0.20 18.34 -7.90
CA PRO A 179 -0.64 19.74 -7.91
C PRO A 179 -1.90 19.97 -7.06
N SER A 180 -2.73 18.96 -6.89
CA SER A 180 -3.93 19.03 -6.05
C SER A 180 -4.26 17.67 -5.44
N MET A 181 -4.31 17.61 -4.11
CA MET A 181 -4.70 16.41 -3.34
C MET A 181 -6.21 16.24 -3.23
N THR A 182 -6.97 17.26 -3.54
CA THR A 182 -8.43 17.24 -3.46
C THR A 182 -9.10 17.00 -4.80
N SER A 183 -8.34 17.01 -5.90
CA SER A 183 -8.87 16.58 -7.19
C SER A 183 -9.30 15.13 -7.07
N SER A 184 -10.53 14.96 -6.64
CA SER A 184 -11.12 13.66 -6.51
C SER A 184 -10.98 12.92 -7.84
N GLN A 185 -10.62 11.68 -7.77
CA GLN A 185 -10.47 10.71 -8.84
C GLN A 185 -11.70 10.57 -9.75
N SER A 186 -12.74 11.34 -9.53
CA SER A 186 -13.98 11.34 -10.31
C SER A 186 -13.95 12.27 -11.52
N GLY A 187 -12.80 12.89 -11.83
CA GLY A 187 -12.69 13.78 -12.97
C GLY A 187 -12.70 13.04 -14.30
N ASN A 188 -13.63 13.35 -15.16
CA ASN A 188 -13.45 13.20 -16.59
C ASN A 188 -12.60 14.39 -17.08
N ASP A 189 -12.04 14.32 -18.26
CA ASP A 189 -11.21 15.37 -18.89
C ASP A 189 -11.92 16.74 -19.06
N ASP A 190 -13.24 16.80 -18.80
CA ASP A 190 -14.06 18.01 -18.78
C ASP A 190 -14.18 18.66 -17.38
N GLN A 191 -13.56 18.11 -16.35
CA GLN A 191 -13.59 18.71 -15.02
C GLN A 191 -12.80 20.02 -15.01
N GLY A 192 -13.43 21.05 -14.50
CA GLY A 192 -12.80 22.35 -14.31
C GLY A 192 -11.61 22.28 -13.33
N PHE A 193 -10.86 23.34 -13.28
CA PHE A 193 -9.74 23.47 -12.33
C PHE A 193 -10.27 23.36 -10.91
N ASP A 194 -9.61 22.50 -10.12
CA ASP A 194 -9.84 22.49 -8.68
C ASP A 194 -9.26 23.78 -8.08
N SER A 195 -10.06 24.43 -7.24
CA SER A 195 -9.66 25.66 -6.56
C SER A 195 -8.95 25.41 -5.23
N SER A 196 -8.71 24.12 -4.87
CA SER A 196 -7.97 23.82 -3.67
C SER A 196 -6.47 23.96 -3.93
N ASP A 197 -5.81 24.72 -3.09
CA ASP A 197 -4.35 24.94 -3.13
C ASP A 197 -3.56 23.81 -2.41
N GLU A 198 -4.17 22.63 -2.20
CA GLU A 198 -3.56 21.53 -1.47
C GLU A 198 -2.63 20.72 -2.37
N SER A 199 -1.42 21.19 -2.60
CA SER A 199 -0.40 20.42 -3.32
C SER A 199 0.37 19.48 -2.37
N ALA A 200 1.00 18.45 -2.94
CA ALA A 200 1.86 17.57 -2.19
C ALA A 200 3.08 17.15 -3.00
N TYR A 201 4.12 16.71 -2.31
CA TYR A 201 5.25 16.05 -2.93
C TYR A 201 5.72 14.85 -2.11
N GLU A 202 6.37 13.92 -2.77
CA GLU A 202 7.04 12.80 -2.15
C GLU A 202 8.39 12.57 -2.80
N ILE A 203 9.39 12.25 -1.99
CA ILE A 203 10.68 11.71 -2.43
C ILE A 203 10.91 10.36 -1.79
N GLY A 204 11.47 9.42 -2.55
CA GLY A 204 11.64 8.06 -2.09
C GLY A 204 12.87 7.36 -2.62
N PHE A 205 13.28 6.36 -1.88
CA PHE A 205 14.30 5.40 -2.26
C PHE A 205 13.83 3.99 -1.90
N VAL A 206 14.07 3.04 -2.79
CA VAL A 206 13.92 1.61 -2.51
C VAL A 206 15.08 0.86 -3.16
N GLY A 207 15.81 0.05 -2.40
CA GLY A 207 16.90 -0.70 -2.98
C GLY A 207 17.70 -1.53 -1.99
N SER A 208 18.78 -2.12 -2.49
CA SER A 208 19.70 -2.97 -1.72
C SER A 208 20.96 -2.25 -1.28
N LEU A 209 21.18 -1.00 -1.71
CA LEU A 209 22.42 -0.24 -1.49
C LEU A 209 23.69 -1.01 -1.91
N GLY A 210 23.58 -1.92 -2.88
CA GLY A 210 24.67 -2.79 -3.31
C GLY A 210 24.97 -3.98 -2.38
N VAL A 211 24.17 -4.18 -1.33
CA VAL A 211 24.38 -5.25 -0.35
C VAL A 211 23.45 -6.43 -0.64
N LYS A 212 24.00 -7.59 -0.92
CA LYS A 212 23.23 -8.81 -1.16
C LYS A 212 22.42 -9.19 0.10
N GLY A 213 21.14 -9.43 -0.08
CA GLY A 213 20.22 -9.79 1.01
C GLY A 213 19.61 -8.60 1.75
N LEU A 214 20.12 -7.38 1.54
CA LEU A 214 19.51 -6.17 2.08
C LEU A 214 18.37 -5.70 1.17
N SER A 215 17.27 -5.29 1.78
CA SER A 215 16.22 -4.46 1.19
C SER A 215 16.00 -3.26 2.10
N ALA A 216 16.09 -2.06 1.57
CA ALA A 216 15.92 -0.82 2.34
C ALA A 216 15.01 0.14 1.59
N HIS A 217 14.33 0.99 2.33
CA HIS A 217 13.57 2.10 1.76
C HIS A 217 13.62 3.32 2.68
N ALA A 218 13.41 4.49 2.08
CA ALA A 218 13.22 5.74 2.79
C ALA A 218 12.29 6.63 1.96
N PHE A 219 11.23 7.14 2.58
CA PHE A 219 10.26 8.05 1.98
C PHE A 219 10.03 9.24 2.89
N TYR A 220 9.86 10.39 2.26
CA TYR A 220 9.37 11.60 2.89
C TYR A 220 8.34 12.25 1.98
N ASN A 221 7.20 12.62 2.54
CA ASN A 221 6.19 13.40 1.85
C ASN A 221 5.71 14.59 2.69
N GLU A 222 5.20 15.59 2.00
CA GLU A 222 4.57 16.74 2.61
C GLU A 222 3.40 17.21 1.74
N GLN A 223 2.27 17.46 2.37
CA GLN A 223 1.11 18.09 1.78
C GLN A 223 0.94 19.47 2.37
N ASP A 224 0.88 20.47 1.52
CA ASP A 224 0.48 21.82 1.91
C ASP A 224 -1.04 21.86 2.00
N LYS A 225 -1.54 22.02 3.23
CA LYS A 225 -2.96 22.20 3.55
C LYS A 225 -3.27 23.65 3.90
N SER A 226 -2.61 24.59 3.26
CA SER A 226 -2.85 26.02 3.52
C SER A 226 -4.29 26.36 3.15
N ASP A 227 -5.08 26.65 4.15
CA ASP A 227 -6.37 27.30 3.97
C ASP A 227 -6.12 28.80 3.80
N SER A 228 -6.48 29.36 2.65
CA SER A 228 -6.36 30.81 2.37
C SER A 228 -7.13 31.68 3.35
N ALA A 229 -8.02 31.09 4.16
CA ALA A 229 -8.82 31.80 5.16
C ALA A 229 -8.19 31.83 6.57
N THR A 230 -7.17 31.01 6.84
CA THR A 230 -6.51 30.95 8.14
C THR A 230 -5.00 31.00 8.01
N THR A 231 -4.33 31.78 8.83
CA THR A 231 -2.86 31.90 8.88
C THR A 231 -2.19 30.70 9.59
N THR A 232 -2.92 29.62 9.81
CA THR A 232 -2.43 28.44 10.54
C THR A 232 -1.76 27.49 9.57
N ASP A 233 -0.49 27.18 9.81
CA ASP A 233 0.22 26.11 9.09
C ASP A 233 -0.47 24.77 9.36
N ARG A 234 -1.06 24.17 8.31
CA ARG A 234 -1.80 22.91 8.36
C ARG A 234 -1.07 21.78 7.68
N ASN A 235 0.21 21.92 7.40
CA ASN A 235 0.98 20.93 6.68
C ASN A 235 0.93 19.55 7.34
N LEU A 236 0.77 18.54 6.51
CA LEU A 236 0.83 17.14 6.86
C LEU A 236 2.12 16.55 6.32
N LYS A 237 2.97 15.99 7.20
CA LYS A 237 4.27 15.44 6.84
C LYS A 237 4.32 13.96 7.15
N GLY A 238 4.96 13.20 6.27
CA GLY A 238 5.14 11.77 6.42
C GLY A 238 6.60 11.34 6.27
N THR A 239 7.03 10.42 7.10
CA THR A 239 8.34 9.76 6.99
C THR A 239 8.18 8.26 7.17
N ASN A 240 8.74 7.47 6.25
CA ASN A 240 8.77 6.01 6.34
C ASN A 240 10.19 5.53 6.00
N ILE A 241 10.85 4.88 6.96
CA ILE A 241 12.22 4.37 6.79
C ILE A 241 12.26 2.95 7.29
N GLY A 242 12.72 2.02 6.43
CA GLY A 242 12.80 0.63 6.82
C GLY A 242 13.91 -0.13 6.13
N ALA A 243 14.29 -1.24 6.75
CA ALA A 243 15.24 -2.17 6.16
C ALA A 243 14.94 -3.60 6.61
N SER A 244 15.22 -4.55 5.72
CA SER A 244 15.25 -5.97 6.04
C SER A 244 16.52 -6.63 5.53
N TYR A 245 16.91 -7.70 6.20
CA TYR A 245 18.05 -8.49 5.78
C TYR A 245 17.70 -9.98 5.75
N ASN A 246 18.04 -10.61 4.63
CA ASN A 246 17.82 -12.03 4.41
C ASN A 246 19.11 -12.83 4.65
N PHE A 247 19.06 -13.76 5.62
CA PHE A 247 20.10 -14.70 5.99
C PHE A 247 19.87 -16.10 5.39
N GLY A 248 19.34 -16.18 4.21
CA GLY A 248 18.92 -17.43 3.57
C GLY A 248 17.49 -17.79 3.90
N ALA A 249 17.24 -18.70 4.85
CA ALA A 249 15.89 -19.05 5.24
C ALA A 249 15.21 -18.04 6.19
N ILE A 250 16.01 -17.18 6.82
CA ILE A 250 15.52 -16.21 7.80
C ILE A 250 15.62 -14.79 7.22
N THR A 251 14.54 -14.03 7.36
CA THR A 251 14.52 -12.59 7.07
C THR A 251 14.13 -11.85 8.34
N VAL A 252 14.89 -10.82 8.70
CA VAL A 252 14.57 -9.91 9.79
C VAL A 252 14.39 -8.51 9.23
N GLY A 253 13.52 -7.71 9.84
CA GLY A 253 13.28 -6.35 9.39
C GLY A 253 12.81 -5.42 10.48
N TYR A 254 13.02 -4.15 10.20
CA TYR A 254 12.56 -3.03 11.01
C TYR A 254 12.01 -1.94 10.10
N ASN A 255 10.91 -1.33 10.52
CA ASN A 255 10.32 -0.18 9.86
C ASN A 255 9.94 0.89 10.88
N TYR A 256 10.17 2.13 10.53
CA TYR A 256 9.78 3.31 11.28
C TYR A 256 8.89 4.19 10.41
N LYS A 257 7.70 4.51 10.91
CA LYS A 257 6.76 5.42 10.29
C LYS A 257 6.49 6.61 11.22
N LYS A 258 6.32 7.78 10.63
CA LYS A 258 5.96 9.01 11.34
C LYS A 258 5.01 9.85 10.49
N THR A 259 3.97 10.36 11.10
CA THR A 259 3.09 11.37 10.52
C THR A 259 2.98 12.56 11.48
N GLU A 260 3.16 13.77 10.96
CA GLU A 260 3.05 15.03 11.69
C GLU A 260 1.96 15.89 11.06
N PHE A 261 1.06 16.40 11.87
CA PHE A 261 0.04 17.33 11.45
C PHE A 261 0.14 18.64 12.23
N ASN A 262 0.61 19.69 11.58
CA ASN A 262 0.96 20.94 12.22
C ASN A 262 -0.25 21.66 12.83
N ALA A 263 -1.40 21.69 12.15
CA ALA A 263 -2.60 22.37 12.64
C ALA A 263 -3.09 21.87 14.00
N ALA A 264 -2.98 20.56 14.23
CA ALA A 264 -3.37 19.95 15.50
C ALA A 264 -2.18 19.79 16.45
N SER A 265 -0.96 20.15 16.03
CA SER A 265 0.30 19.85 16.72
C SER A 265 0.39 18.37 17.13
N THR A 266 -0.13 17.47 16.28
CA THR A 266 -0.16 16.03 16.53
C THR A 266 0.94 15.32 15.78
N GLU A 267 1.50 14.32 16.42
CA GLU A 267 2.51 13.45 15.84
C GLU A 267 2.13 12.00 16.16
N THR A 268 2.19 11.14 15.14
CA THR A 268 2.08 9.69 15.33
C THR A 268 3.37 9.02 14.88
N LYS A 269 3.93 8.18 15.73
CA LYS A 269 5.12 7.37 15.45
C LYS A 269 4.77 5.90 15.55
N GLN A 270 5.32 5.09 14.66
CA GLN A 270 5.16 3.64 14.68
C GLN A 270 6.51 2.97 14.45
N ASN A 271 6.79 1.96 15.26
CA ASN A 271 7.96 1.09 15.13
C ASN A 271 7.45 -0.33 14.88
N GLU A 272 7.97 -0.97 13.84
CA GLU A 272 7.58 -2.30 13.38
C GLU A 272 8.82 -3.20 13.35
N PHE A 273 8.74 -4.38 13.96
CA PHE A 273 9.78 -5.40 13.95
C PHE A 273 9.19 -6.69 13.38
N GLY A 274 9.92 -7.33 12.47
CA GLY A 274 9.46 -8.54 11.82
C GLY A 274 10.54 -9.60 11.68
N LEU A 275 10.10 -10.84 11.75
CA LEU A 275 10.90 -12.03 11.50
C LEU A 275 10.09 -12.99 10.63
N ALA A 276 10.67 -13.46 9.54
CA ALA A 276 10.10 -14.52 8.71
C ALA A 276 11.10 -15.68 8.58
N TYR A 277 10.59 -16.90 8.60
CA TYR A 277 11.36 -18.14 8.41
C TYR A 277 10.72 -19.00 7.32
N ALA A 278 11.45 -19.20 6.24
CA ALA A 278 11.07 -20.12 5.17
C ALA A 278 11.38 -21.56 5.63
N VAL A 279 10.37 -22.27 6.12
CA VAL A 279 10.46 -23.66 6.57
C VAL A 279 10.70 -24.59 5.38
N SER A 280 10.09 -24.27 4.25
CA SER A 280 10.27 -24.94 2.96
C SER A 280 10.01 -23.95 1.82
N PRO A 281 10.22 -24.33 0.55
CA PRO A 281 9.88 -23.45 -0.58
C PRO A 281 8.42 -22.98 -0.61
N ASN A 282 7.52 -23.72 0.00
CA ASN A 282 6.08 -23.43 -0.01
C ASN A 282 5.53 -23.01 1.36
N LEU A 283 6.29 -23.13 2.44
CA LEU A 283 5.82 -22.86 3.80
C LEU A 283 6.70 -21.82 4.47
N THR A 284 6.09 -20.74 4.89
CA THR A 284 6.75 -19.67 5.68
C THR A 284 5.98 -19.46 6.98
N VAL A 285 6.71 -19.24 8.05
CA VAL A 285 6.17 -18.75 9.31
C VAL A 285 6.75 -17.38 9.60
N ALA A 286 5.96 -16.50 10.20
CA ALA A 286 6.40 -15.15 10.50
C ALA A 286 5.86 -14.69 11.86
N ALA A 287 6.58 -13.73 12.45
CA ALA A 287 6.14 -13.02 13.65
C ALA A 287 6.44 -11.54 13.48
N ASN A 288 5.55 -10.70 14.00
CA ASN A 288 5.79 -9.27 14.05
C ASN A 288 5.40 -8.66 15.40
N TYR A 289 5.99 -7.51 15.68
CA TYR A 289 5.68 -6.66 16.80
C TYR A 289 5.63 -5.21 16.32
N ASN A 290 4.52 -4.52 16.62
CA ASN A 290 4.36 -3.11 16.29
C ASN A 290 4.06 -2.33 17.56
N LYS A 291 4.59 -1.11 17.63
CA LYS A 291 4.32 -0.14 18.68
C LYS A 291 4.05 1.22 18.02
N ALA A 292 2.93 1.82 18.34
CA ALA A 292 2.56 3.15 17.86
C ALA A 292 2.26 4.10 19.04
N GLU A 293 2.66 5.35 18.86
CA GLU A 293 2.49 6.43 19.84
C GLU A 293 1.89 7.64 19.13
N LYS A 294 0.90 8.30 19.76
CA LYS A 294 0.30 9.55 19.25
C LYS A 294 0.45 10.66 20.27
N THR A 295 0.99 11.81 19.87
CA THR A 295 1.23 12.98 20.71
C THR A 295 0.71 14.26 20.02
N PRO A 296 0.07 15.22 20.73
CA PRO A 296 -0.50 15.02 22.04
C PRO A 296 -1.74 14.14 21.95
N SER A 297 -1.98 13.40 23.00
CA SER A 297 -3.25 12.72 23.20
C SER A 297 -4.12 13.61 24.10
N ALA A 298 -5.41 13.67 23.85
CA ALA A 298 -6.38 14.35 24.73
C ALA A 298 -6.45 13.72 26.12
N THR A 299 -5.89 12.53 26.26
CA THR A 299 -5.74 11.77 27.50
C THR A 299 -4.28 11.38 27.66
N THR A 300 -3.87 10.84 28.81
CA THR A 300 -2.52 10.32 29.03
C THR A 300 -2.16 9.39 27.86
N PRO A 301 -1.07 9.67 27.11
CA PRO A 301 -0.71 8.85 25.95
C PRO A 301 -0.46 7.41 26.40
N VAL A 302 -1.11 6.49 25.72
CA VAL A 302 -0.89 5.05 25.91
C VAL A 302 -0.37 4.49 24.60
N ASP A 303 0.71 3.74 24.68
CA ASP A 303 1.29 3.09 23.50
C ASP A 303 0.38 1.97 23.01
N ALA A 304 -0.12 2.10 21.81
CA ALA A 304 -0.78 0.96 21.14
C ALA A 304 0.26 -0.06 20.71
N LYS A 305 -0.01 -1.34 20.94
CA LYS A 305 0.90 -2.44 20.60
C LYS A 305 0.17 -3.57 19.90
N SER A 306 0.90 -4.25 19.02
CA SER A 306 0.44 -5.51 18.48
C SER A 306 1.54 -6.55 18.42
N LYS A 307 1.12 -7.79 18.54
CA LYS A 307 1.96 -8.97 18.38
C LYS A 307 1.21 -9.95 17.50
N SER A 308 1.86 -10.48 16.47
CA SER A 308 1.23 -11.49 15.64
C SER A 308 2.16 -12.63 15.24
N ILE A 309 1.55 -13.75 14.94
CA ILE A 309 2.19 -14.90 14.31
C ILE A 309 1.37 -15.25 13.08
N ALA A 310 2.07 -15.55 11.98
CA ALA A 310 1.45 -15.92 10.73
C ALA A 310 2.08 -17.17 10.12
N VAL A 311 1.29 -17.89 9.35
CA VAL A 311 1.72 -19.03 8.54
C VAL A 311 1.20 -18.81 7.13
N GLY A 312 2.08 -18.92 6.12
CA GLY A 312 1.73 -18.87 4.71
C GLY A 312 2.11 -20.16 4.01
N TYR A 313 1.23 -20.61 3.15
CA TYR A 313 1.45 -21.80 2.34
C TYR A 313 1.08 -21.55 0.88
N ASN A 314 2.02 -21.80 -0.02
CA ASN A 314 1.80 -21.68 -1.46
C ASN A 314 1.32 -23.03 -2.03
N LEU A 315 0.09 -23.04 -2.49
CA LEU A 315 -0.53 -24.19 -3.16
C LEU A 315 -0.60 -23.93 -4.67
N GLY A 316 0.54 -24.00 -5.34
CA GLY A 316 0.64 -23.63 -6.75
C GLY A 316 0.31 -22.14 -6.97
N PRO A 317 -0.72 -21.81 -7.77
CA PRO A 317 -1.09 -20.42 -8.03
C PRO A 317 -1.86 -19.76 -6.86
N VAL A 318 -2.25 -20.52 -5.85
CA VAL A 318 -3.02 -20.03 -4.70
C VAL A 318 -2.10 -19.91 -3.48
N ALA A 319 -2.05 -18.75 -2.87
CA ALA A 319 -1.40 -18.52 -1.59
C ALA A 319 -2.45 -18.52 -0.47
N LEU A 320 -2.18 -19.28 0.58
CA LEU A 320 -3.00 -19.34 1.79
C LEU A 320 -2.26 -18.69 2.95
N THR A 321 -2.92 -17.84 3.71
CA THR A 321 -2.36 -17.19 4.89
C THR A 321 -3.29 -17.39 6.08
N ALA A 322 -2.71 -17.70 7.23
CA ALA A 322 -3.39 -17.67 8.52
C ALA A 322 -2.56 -16.84 9.50
N GLN A 323 -3.19 -15.90 10.19
CA GLN A 323 -2.54 -15.02 11.16
C GLN A 323 -3.37 -14.91 12.42
N ALA A 324 -2.70 -14.99 13.57
CA ALA A 324 -3.27 -14.65 14.86
C ALA A 324 -2.53 -13.44 15.44
N ALA A 325 -3.27 -12.44 15.89
CA ALA A 325 -2.71 -11.21 16.45
C ALA A 325 -3.38 -10.89 17.79
N LYS A 326 -2.59 -10.30 18.70
CA LYS A 326 -3.06 -9.65 19.91
C LYS A 326 -2.78 -8.16 19.81
N LEU A 327 -3.83 -7.37 20.01
CA LEU A 327 -3.80 -5.92 20.04
C LEU A 327 -3.93 -5.48 21.50
N GLU A 328 -3.04 -4.61 21.96
CA GLU A 328 -3.04 -4.04 23.31
C GLU A 328 -3.15 -2.52 23.21
N ASP A 329 -4.04 -1.93 24.01
CA ASP A 329 -4.29 -0.47 24.03
C ASP A 329 -4.50 0.13 22.63
N PHE A 330 -5.18 -0.61 21.79
CA PHE A 330 -5.25 -0.51 20.35
C PHE A 330 -5.70 0.87 19.82
N ASP A 331 -6.58 1.56 20.57
CA ASP A 331 -7.08 2.89 20.21
C ASP A 331 -6.31 4.02 20.98
N GLY A 332 -5.10 3.70 21.49
CA GLY A 332 -4.34 4.61 22.35
C GLY A 332 -5.02 4.88 23.69
N LYS A 333 -5.92 4.00 24.10
CA LYS A 333 -6.62 4.04 25.38
C LYS A 333 -6.31 2.78 26.17
N SER A 334 -5.97 2.96 27.43
CA SER A 334 -5.68 1.82 28.31
C SER A 334 -6.86 0.86 28.41
N GLY A 335 -6.56 -0.44 28.22
CA GLY A 335 -7.54 -1.53 28.34
C GLY A 335 -8.39 -1.76 27.08
N THR A 336 -8.05 -1.14 25.97
CA THR A 336 -8.66 -1.46 24.67
C THR A 336 -7.88 -2.60 24.00
N ASP A 337 -8.18 -3.84 24.38
CA ASP A 337 -7.48 -5.03 23.88
C ASP A 337 -8.38 -5.84 22.94
N ALA A 338 -7.78 -6.46 21.93
CA ALA A 338 -8.47 -7.37 21.02
C ALA A 338 -7.56 -8.53 20.59
N ASP A 339 -8.17 -9.68 20.32
CA ASP A 339 -7.53 -10.81 19.63
C ASP A 339 -8.12 -10.93 18.23
N VAL A 340 -7.27 -11.14 17.23
CA VAL A 340 -7.67 -11.22 15.83
C VAL A 340 -7.20 -12.55 15.24
N LEU A 341 -8.08 -13.21 14.51
CA LEU A 341 -7.72 -14.29 13.58
C LEU A 341 -8.04 -13.82 12.17
N TYR A 342 -7.07 -13.92 11.29
CA TYR A 342 -7.18 -13.59 9.88
C TYR A 342 -6.81 -14.80 9.02
N LEU A 343 -7.66 -15.12 8.08
CA LEU A 343 -7.44 -16.17 7.08
C LEU A 343 -7.58 -15.52 5.69
N ARG A 344 -6.67 -15.82 4.77
CA ARG A 344 -6.70 -15.29 3.40
C ARG A 344 -6.34 -16.37 2.40
N ALA A 345 -7.04 -16.38 1.28
CA ALA A 345 -6.67 -17.08 0.07
C ALA A 345 -6.54 -16.09 -1.07
N SER A 346 -5.39 -16.06 -1.73
CA SER A 346 -5.10 -15.15 -2.83
C SER A 346 -4.60 -15.88 -4.06
N THR A 347 -4.90 -15.34 -5.24
CA THR A 347 -4.38 -15.84 -6.51
C THR A 347 -4.13 -14.70 -7.48
N LYS A 348 -3.13 -14.88 -8.37
CA LYS A 348 -2.84 -13.96 -9.48
C LYS A 348 -2.93 -14.74 -10.80
N PHE A 349 -3.40 -14.09 -11.85
CA PHE A 349 -3.57 -14.67 -13.18
C PHE A 349 -3.27 -13.68 -14.32
#